data_4d23b42c6dbe4852a4df85f1796540a2
#
_entry.id   4d23b42c6dbe4852a4df85f1796540a2
#
_cell.length_a   1.000
_cell.length_b   1.000
_cell.length_c   1.000
_cell.angle_alpha   90.00
_cell.angle_beta   90.00
_cell.angle_gamma   90.00
#
_symmetry.space_group_name_H-M   'P 1'
#
loop_
_entity.id
_entity.type
_entity.pdbx_description
1 polymer ?
#
loop_
_entity_poly.entity_id
_entity_poly.type
_entity_poly.pdbx_seq_one_letter_code
_entity_poly.pdbx_strand_id
1 'polypeptide(L)'
;MFVNFMLKNQKFFENIQKYDTIVPVPISKKRFLERGYNQSYLLAKEIAKKVGIKCENKILKKTKNIIEQSKLNKEDREKNIIGVYEIENIHKISDKKVLLLDDIITTGSTANECAKMLLTAKPKKIGVLTIAKD
;
A
#
# COMPACT_ATOMS: atom_id res chain seq x y z
N MET A 1 14.35 -3.23 12.15
CA MET A 1 15.62 -3.57 11.50
C MET A 1 15.69 -3.09 10.07
N PHE A 2 14.86 -3.61 9.20
CA PHE A 2 14.87 -3.23 7.79
C PHE A 2 14.59 -1.74 7.59
N VAL A 3 13.59 -1.23 8.29
CA VAL A 3 13.24 0.20 8.25
C VAL A 3 14.40 1.06 8.72
N ASN A 4 15.09 0.65 9.80
CA ASN A 4 16.24 1.40 10.31
C ASN A 4 17.38 1.45 9.30
N PHE A 5 17.61 0.36 8.58
CA PHE A 5 18.64 0.32 7.54
C PHE A 5 18.32 1.32 6.42
N MET A 6 17.09 1.35 5.95
CA MET A 6 16.67 2.26 4.89
C MET A 6 16.75 3.72 5.30
N LEU A 7 16.34 4.04 6.53
CA LEU A 7 16.31 5.42 7.02
C LEU A 7 17.68 5.99 7.36
N LYS A 8 18.72 5.17 7.35
CA LYS A 8 20.11 5.65 7.42
C LYS A 8 20.56 6.27 6.10
N ASN A 9 19.86 5.97 4.99
CA ASN A 9 20.16 6.56 3.70
C ASN A 9 19.45 7.93 3.62
N GLN A 10 20.24 8.99 3.62
CA GLN A 10 19.75 10.36 3.59
C GLN A 10 18.83 10.65 2.41
N LYS A 11 19.18 10.15 1.24
CA LYS A 11 18.40 10.35 0.02
C LYS A 11 17.03 9.68 0.11
N PHE A 12 16.98 8.47 0.66
CA PHE A 12 15.73 7.75 0.87
C PHE A 12 14.82 8.52 1.83
N PHE A 13 15.37 8.98 2.93
CA PHE A 13 14.65 9.77 3.92
C PHE A 13 14.06 11.04 3.30
N GLU A 14 14.88 11.80 2.56
CA GLU A 14 14.45 13.03 1.89
C GLU A 14 13.32 12.78 0.89
N ASN A 15 13.41 11.68 0.13
CA ASN A 15 12.37 11.33 -0.84
C ASN A 15 11.04 11.04 -0.17
N ILE A 16 11.05 10.32 0.95
CA ILE A 16 9.81 10.02 1.68
C ILE A 16 9.22 11.26 2.33
N GLN A 17 10.05 12.16 2.84
CA GLN A 17 9.57 13.40 3.46
C GLN A 17 8.82 14.32 2.51
N LYS A 18 8.96 14.14 1.21
CA LYS A 18 8.22 14.92 0.21
C LYS A 18 6.74 14.58 0.14
N TYR A 19 6.35 13.44 0.73
CA TYR A 19 4.96 13.00 0.75
C TYR A 19 4.26 13.49 2.01
N ASP A 20 2.95 13.65 1.91
CA ASP A 20 2.13 14.10 3.04
C ASP A 20 1.67 12.93 3.90
N THR A 21 1.45 11.79 3.27
CA THR A 21 0.92 10.63 3.98
C THR A 21 1.37 9.33 3.32
N ILE A 22 1.45 8.26 4.12
CA ILE A 22 1.70 6.91 3.65
C ILE A 22 0.40 6.12 3.78
N VAL A 23 0.04 5.39 2.72
CA VAL A 23 -1.13 4.50 2.71
C VAL A 23 -0.62 3.07 2.49
N PRO A 24 -0.80 2.19 3.47
CA PRO A 24 -0.41 0.79 3.29
C PRO A 24 -1.40 0.02 2.42
N VAL A 25 -0.90 -0.93 1.65
CA VAL A 25 -1.74 -1.87 0.91
C VAL A 25 -2.48 -2.74 1.93
N PRO A 26 -3.81 -2.86 1.83
CA PRO A 26 -4.58 -3.66 2.78
C PRO A 26 -4.48 -5.16 2.47
N ILE A 27 -4.71 -5.98 3.47
CA ILE A 27 -4.86 -7.43 3.31
C ILE A 27 -6.31 -7.81 3.58
N SER A 28 -6.72 -8.98 3.13
CA SER A 28 -8.07 -9.48 3.39
C SER A 28 -8.27 -9.74 4.88
N LYS A 29 -9.52 -9.68 5.32
CA LYS A 29 -9.87 -10.01 6.71
C LYS A 29 -9.43 -11.43 7.07
N LYS A 30 -9.62 -12.37 6.16
CA LYS A 30 -9.19 -13.76 6.36
C LYS A 30 -7.69 -13.84 6.62
N ARG A 31 -6.89 -13.16 5.79
CA ARG A 31 -5.44 -13.17 5.92
C ARG A 31 -4.97 -12.47 7.19
N PHE A 32 -5.64 -11.40 7.57
CA PHE A 32 -5.37 -10.71 8.82
C PHE A 32 -5.60 -11.64 10.02
N LEU A 33 -6.70 -12.39 10.01
CA LEU A 33 -7.00 -13.33 11.08
C LEU A 33 -5.98 -14.48 11.16
N GLU A 34 -5.47 -14.93 10.01
CA GLU A 34 -4.46 -15.98 9.96
C GLU A 34 -3.09 -15.50 10.46
N ARG A 35 -2.68 -14.29 10.08
CA ARG A 35 -1.37 -13.73 10.43
C ARG A 35 -1.37 -12.95 11.74
N GLY A 36 -2.50 -12.38 12.12
CA GLY A 36 -2.61 -11.50 13.27
C GLY A 36 -2.16 -10.06 13.01
N TYR A 37 -1.69 -9.74 11.81
CA TYR A 37 -1.21 -8.39 11.49
C TYR A 37 -1.17 -8.14 9.98
N ASN A 38 -1.10 -6.87 9.60
CA ASN A 38 -0.82 -6.42 8.23
C ASN A 38 0.61 -5.87 8.21
N GLN A 39 1.52 -6.57 7.54
CA GLN A 39 2.93 -6.20 7.47
C GLN A 39 3.13 -4.82 6.85
N SER A 40 2.40 -4.51 5.78
CA SER A 40 2.51 -3.21 5.12
C SER A 40 2.10 -2.08 6.05
N TYR A 41 1.06 -2.28 6.87
CA TYR A 41 0.66 -1.28 7.84
C TYR A 41 1.72 -1.06 8.92
N LEU A 42 2.30 -2.12 9.45
CA LEU A 42 3.33 -2.00 10.47
C LEU A 42 4.55 -1.24 9.95
N LEU A 43 4.97 -1.54 8.73
CA LEU A 43 6.08 -0.85 8.08
C LEU A 43 5.74 0.63 7.80
N ALA A 44 4.55 0.88 7.28
CA ALA A 44 4.10 2.24 6.98
C ALA A 44 4.05 3.10 8.24
N LYS A 45 3.52 2.55 9.31
CA LYS A 45 3.42 3.23 10.60
C LYS A 45 4.80 3.60 11.14
N GLU A 46 5.75 2.68 11.08
CA GLU A 46 7.12 2.90 11.56
C GLU A 46 7.84 3.95 10.73
N ILE A 47 7.74 3.85 9.40
CA ILE A 47 8.36 4.83 8.51
C ILE A 47 7.75 6.21 8.72
N ALA A 48 6.43 6.32 8.77
CA ALA A 48 5.74 7.59 8.96
C ALA A 48 6.17 8.27 10.26
N LYS A 49 6.30 7.50 11.32
CA LYS A 49 6.75 8.00 12.63
C LYS A 49 8.16 8.56 12.55
N LYS A 50 9.06 7.85 11.88
CA LYS A 50 10.47 8.27 11.79
C LYS A 50 10.70 9.48 10.89
N VAL A 51 9.93 9.60 9.81
CA VAL A 51 10.08 10.73 8.88
C VAL A 51 9.16 11.90 9.22
N GLY A 52 8.22 11.72 10.14
CA GLY A 52 7.32 12.81 10.57
C GLY A 52 6.16 13.09 9.64
N ILE A 53 5.65 12.09 8.93
CA ILE A 53 4.46 12.23 8.09
C ILE A 53 3.34 11.34 8.63
N LYS A 54 2.14 11.50 8.06
CA LYS A 54 0.98 10.73 8.51
C LYS A 54 0.96 9.34 7.91
N CYS A 55 0.39 8.39 8.64
CA CYS A 55 0.06 7.06 8.13
C CYS A 55 -1.44 6.88 8.21
N GLU A 56 -2.09 6.71 7.05
CA GLU A 56 -3.54 6.53 6.96
C GLU A 56 -3.85 5.11 6.52
N ASN A 57 -4.31 4.28 7.45
CA ASN A 57 -4.58 2.86 7.19
C ASN A 57 -6.05 2.55 6.89
N LYS A 58 -6.91 3.56 6.87
CA LYS A 58 -8.35 3.39 6.60
C LYS A 58 -8.78 4.04 5.28
N ILE A 59 -7.87 4.09 4.33
CA ILE A 59 -8.15 4.63 3.00
C ILE A 59 -8.52 3.52 2.04
N LEU A 60 -7.72 2.46 2.01
CA LEU A 60 -7.95 1.30 1.14
C LEU A 60 -8.47 0.14 1.97
N LYS A 61 -9.41 -0.59 1.39
CA LYS A 61 -10.01 -1.76 2.00
C LYS A 61 -10.06 -2.88 0.98
N LYS A 62 -9.65 -4.06 1.37
CA LYS A 62 -9.78 -5.25 0.54
C LYS A 62 -11.10 -5.93 0.87
N THR A 63 -12.03 -5.91 -0.09
CA THR A 63 -13.42 -6.34 0.15
C THR A 63 -13.67 -7.79 -0.16
N LYS A 64 -12.80 -8.41 -0.96
CA LYS A 64 -12.97 -9.81 -1.35
C LYS A 64 -11.70 -10.59 -1.12
N ASN A 65 -11.85 -11.87 -0.75
CA ASN A 65 -10.74 -12.80 -0.78
C ASN A 65 -10.47 -13.17 -2.24
N ILE A 66 -9.22 -13.04 -2.66
CA ILE A 66 -8.81 -13.48 -3.98
C ILE A 66 -8.83 -15.00 -4.00
N ILE A 67 -9.50 -15.59 -4.99
CA ILE A 67 -9.51 -17.03 -5.21
C ILE A 67 -8.06 -17.49 -5.42
N GLU A 68 -7.73 -18.71 -5.01
CA GLU A 68 -6.39 -19.25 -5.14
C GLU A 68 -5.82 -19.00 -6.54
N GLN A 69 -4.83 -18.13 -6.61
CA GLN A 69 -4.28 -17.68 -7.88
C GLN A 69 -3.57 -18.80 -8.66
N SER A 70 -3.12 -19.83 -7.95
CA SER A 70 -2.50 -20.99 -8.60
C SER A 70 -3.44 -21.75 -9.51
N LYS A 71 -4.75 -21.61 -9.32
CA LYS A 71 -5.78 -22.26 -10.13
C LYS A 71 -6.24 -21.40 -11.31
N LEU A 72 -5.71 -20.19 -11.43
CA LEU A 72 -6.11 -19.25 -12.47
C LEU A 72 -4.98 -19.03 -13.46
N ASN A 73 -5.33 -18.77 -14.73
CA ASN A 73 -4.35 -18.32 -15.69
C ASN A 73 -4.06 -16.83 -15.44
N LYS A 74 -3.08 -16.26 -16.15
CA LYS A 74 -2.66 -14.89 -15.96
C LYS A 74 -3.81 -13.89 -16.15
N GLU A 75 -4.62 -14.09 -17.18
CA GLU A 75 -5.75 -13.22 -17.48
C GLU A 75 -6.80 -13.27 -16.37
N ASP A 76 -7.12 -14.46 -15.88
CA ASP A 76 -8.09 -14.62 -14.80
C ASP A 76 -7.59 -14.03 -13.48
N ARG A 77 -6.28 -14.13 -13.21
CA ARG A 77 -5.69 -13.50 -12.03
C ARG A 77 -5.86 -11.99 -12.05
N GLU A 78 -5.61 -11.36 -13.20
CA GLU A 78 -5.76 -9.92 -13.36
C GLU A 78 -7.23 -9.50 -13.17
N LYS A 79 -8.16 -10.22 -13.74
CA LYS A 79 -9.59 -9.96 -13.55
C LYS A 79 -10.04 -10.16 -12.12
N ASN A 80 -9.48 -11.16 -11.44
CA ASN A 80 -9.81 -11.45 -10.04
C ASN A 80 -9.41 -10.34 -9.09
N ILE A 81 -8.40 -9.55 -9.44
CA ILE A 81 -7.94 -8.43 -8.62
C ILE A 81 -8.80 -7.19 -8.83
N ILE A 82 -9.36 -7.01 -10.04
CA ILE A 82 -10.20 -5.85 -10.35
C ILE A 82 -11.45 -5.84 -9.47
N GLY A 83 -11.72 -4.70 -8.82
CA GLY A 83 -12.89 -4.55 -7.94
C GLY A 83 -12.73 -5.17 -6.57
N VAL A 84 -11.55 -5.71 -6.24
CA VAL A 84 -11.25 -6.28 -4.93
C VAL A 84 -11.03 -5.20 -3.88
N TYR A 85 -10.56 -4.03 -4.30
CA TYR A 85 -10.24 -2.93 -3.40
C TYR A 85 -11.30 -1.84 -3.48
N GLU A 86 -11.60 -1.25 -2.34
CA GLU A 86 -12.46 -0.09 -2.22
C GLU A 86 -11.71 1.04 -1.53
N ILE A 87 -12.14 2.26 -1.78
CA ILE A 87 -11.55 3.44 -1.16
C ILE A 87 -12.59 4.12 -0.27
N GLU A 88 -12.13 4.60 0.89
CA GLU A 88 -12.96 5.35 1.82
C GLU A 88 -12.14 6.50 2.42
N ASN A 89 -12.81 7.41 3.10
CA ASN A 89 -12.16 8.57 3.74
C ASN A 89 -11.31 9.38 2.75
N ILE A 90 -11.81 9.56 1.54
CA ILE A 90 -11.07 10.21 0.45
C ILE A 90 -10.60 11.62 0.78
N HIS A 91 -11.32 12.31 1.68
CA HIS A 91 -10.96 13.66 2.10
C HIS A 91 -9.58 13.74 2.77
N LYS A 92 -9.10 12.61 3.30
CA LYS A 92 -7.78 12.54 3.96
C LYS A 92 -6.62 12.54 2.97
N ILE A 93 -6.87 12.21 1.71
CA ILE A 93 -5.82 12.13 0.69
C ILE A 93 -6.07 13.02 -0.52
N SER A 94 -7.25 13.64 -0.64
CA SER A 94 -7.54 14.55 -1.74
C SER A 94 -6.55 15.72 -1.71
N ASP A 95 -5.97 16.02 -2.87
CA ASP A 95 -4.98 17.09 -3.06
C ASP A 95 -3.73 16.94 -2.19
N LYS A 96 -3.42 15.71 -1.78
CA LYS A 96 -2.25 15.36 -1.00
C LYS A 96 -1.26 14.55 -1.82
N LYS A 97 0.01 14.59 -1.42
CA LYS A 97 1.04 13.72 -1.98
C LYS A 97 1.02 12.42 -1.18
N VAL A 98 0.65 11.33 -1.83
CA VAL A 98 0.38 10.03 -1.20
C VAL A 98 1.44 9.02 -1.60
N LEU A 99 2.00 8.34 -0.62
CA LEU A 99 2.95 7.25 -0.83
C LEU A 99 2.24 5.93 -0.49
N LEU A 100 2.04 5.09 -1.50
CA LEU A 100 1.49 3.75 -1.32
C LEU A 100 2.62 2.80 -0.94
N LEU A 101 2.46 2.05 0.14
CA LEU A 101 3.47 1.12 0.61
C LEU A 101 2.99 -0.31 0.52
N ASP A 102 3.78 -1.15 -0.16
CA ASP A 102 3.60 -2.59 -0.20
C ASP A 102 4.89 -3.25 0.27
N ASP A 103 4.78 -4.29 1.09
CA ASP A 103 5.96 -4.97 1.62
C ASP A 103 6.66 -5.81 0.57
N ILE A 104 5.91 -6.48 -0.30
CA ILE A 104 6.45 -7.31 -1.38
C ILE A 104 5.67 -7.06 -2.66
N ILE A 105 6.37 -6.81 -3.77
CA ILE A 105 5.77 -6.79 -5.10
C ILE A 105 6.27 -7.98 -5.89
N THR A 106 5.33 -8.83 -6.32
CA THR A 106 5.64 -9.96 -7.23
C THR A 106 5.38 -9.59 -8.67
N THR A 107 4.14 -9.19 -8.98
CA THR A 107 3.70 -8.84 -10.35
C THR A 107 3.39 -7.36 -10.51
N GLY A 108 3.25 -6.64 -9.43
CA GLY A 108 2.80 -5.25 -9.43
C GLY A 108 1.30 -5.08 -9.57
N SER A 109 0.54 -6.15 -9.77
CA SER A 109 -0.91 -6.06 -9.98
C SER A 109 -1.64 -5.47 -8.78
N THR A 110 -1.27 -5.89 -7.57
CA THR A 110 -1.88 -5.40 -6.34
C THR A 110 -1.61 -3.90 -6.14
N ALA A 111 -0.35 -3.49 -6.24
CA ALA A 111 0.02 -2.08 -6.07
C ALA A 111 -0.62 -1.22 -7.16
N ASN A 112 -0.67 -1.72 -8.40
CA ASN A 112 -1.25 -1.02 -9.52
C ASN A 112 -2.75 -0.78 -9.31
N GLU A 113 -3.48 -1.80 -8.87
CA GLU A 113 -4.92 -1.68 -8.61
C GLU A 113 -5.21 -0.75 -7.44
N CYS A 114 -4.41 -0.83 -6.38
CA CYS A 114 -4.52 0.11 -5.26
C CYS A 114 -4.24 1.55 -5.69
N ALA A 115 -3.23 1.76 -6.53
CA ALA A 115 -2.91 3.09 -7.04
C ALA A 115 -4.06 3.64 -7.90
N LYS A 116 -4.70 2.81 -8.72
CA LYS A 116 -5.87 3.23 -9.48
C LYS A 116 -7.01 3.67 -8.58
N MET A 117 -7.24 2.96 -7.49
CA MET A 117 -8.27 3.35 -6.52
C MET A 117 -7.92 4.68 -5.85
N LEU A 118 -6.66 4.88 -5.48
CA LEU A 118 -6.22 6.13 -4.88
C LEU A 118 -6.40 7.32 -5.84
N LEU A 119 -6.20 7.11 -7.14
CA LEU A 119 -6.38 8.17 -8.14
C LEU A 119 -7.81 8.70 -8.17
N THR A 120 -8.80 7.89 -7.80
CA THR A 120 -10.20 8.35 -7.76
C THR A 120 -10.44 9.45 -6.74
N ALA A 121 -9.58 9.56 -5.72
CA ALA A 121 -9.66 10.61 -4.70
C ALA A 121 -8.95 11.90 -5.11
N LYS A 122 -8.38 11.95 -6.30
CA LYS A 122 -7.68 13.11 -6.86
C LYS A 122 -6.55 13.60 -5.96
N PRO A 123 -5.58 12.73 -5.62
CA PRO A 123 -4.40 13.16 -4.89
C PRO A 123 -3.54 14.04 -5.77
N LYS A 124 -2.67 14.83 -5.15
CA LYS A 124 -1.74 15.69 -5.88
C LYS A 124 -0.65 14.87 -6.56
N LYS A 125 -0.21 13.79 -5.92
CA LYS A 125 0.83 12.89 -6.42
C LYS A 125 0.69 11.53 -5.75
N ILE A 126 0.98 10.47 -6.50
CA ILE A 126 1.08 9.11 -5.94
C ILE A 126 2.46 8.55 -6.25
N GLY A 127 3.11 8.05 -5.21
CA GLY A 127 4.32 7.25 -5.35
C GLY A 127 4.07 5.86 -4.81
N VAL A 128 4.92 4.92 -5.17
CA VAL A 128 4.85 3.54 -4.67
C VAL A 128 6.19 3.19 -4.04
N LEU A 129 6.15 2.69 -2.82
CA LEU A 129 7.32 2.21 -2.10
C LEU A 129 7.16 0.72 -1.84
N THR A 130 8.15 -0.06 -2.23
CA THR A 130 8.22 -1.47 -1.90
C THR A 130 9.48 -1.74 -1.10
N ILE A 131 9.36 -2.61 -0.11
CA ILE A 131 10.47 -2.94 0.78
C ILE A 131 11.26 -4.11 0.24
N ALA A 132 10.57 -5.09 -0.33
CA ALA A 132 11.21 -6.25 -0.93
C ALA A 132 10.54 -6.56 -2.27
N LYS A 133 11.33 -7.01 -3.22
CA LYS A 133 10.83 -7.43 -4.52
C LYS A 133 11.15 -8.91 -4.70
N ASP A 134 10.13 -9.67 -4.97
CA ASP A 134 10.27 -11.10 -5.21
C ASP A 134 10.42 -11.40 -6.69
#